data_8b99e794c02d9d9694536876a76f619d
#
_entry.id   8b99e794c02d9d9694536876a76f619d
#
_cell.length_a   1.000
_cell.length_b   1.000
_cell.length_c   1.000
_cell.angle_alpha   90.00
_cell.angle_beta   90.00
_cell.angle_gamma   90.00
#
_symmetry.space_group_name_H-M   'P 1'
#
loop_
_entity.id
_entity.type
_entity.pdbx_description
1 polymer ?
#
loop_
_entity_poly.entity_id
_entity_poly.type
_entity_poly.pdbx_seq_one_letter_code
_entity_poly.pdbx_strand_id
1 'polypeptide(L)'
;MHWSVLKLTKITENDLKDGMEFYRAIENFKSWCGEKPLFITWGPDDVPMFKNNLRMYDWDFSFLNSYCDAQQIFDKQIAHENRQISLSAAMEMLGEEELEAHDALHDALNTVAVCKHLDMAAGMAEYKPPFVIDDLPRIESVDFTFLTIDDMKKSKKLKKFVCPHCGRPVEITEWISVGKDKKISAPVCRSGHKLFMRLKARKIQDEKITVSLQVYDMTDDLQNYFDEKRENYMVKLEKYLAMRNEKRNEQ
;
A
#
# COMPACT_ATOMS: atom_id res chain seq x y z
N MET A 1 20.07 7.82 8.72
CA MET A 1 18.71 8.31 8.41
C MET A 1 18.74 9.16 7.14
N HIS A 2 17.67 9.14 6.30
CA HIS A 2 17.63 9.97 5.09
C HIS A 2 17.44 11.44 5.48
N TRP A 3 18.18 12.36 4.83
CA TRP A 3 18.19 13.80 5.18
C TRP A 3 16.80 14.47 5.13
N SER A 4 15.91 14.00 4.25
CA SER A 4 14.53 14.51 4.15
C SER A 4 13.70 14.20 5.40
N VAL A 5 13.93 13.04 6.03
CA VAL A 5 13.26 12.65 7.27
C VAL A 5 13.72 13.54 8.42
N LEU A 6 15.04 13.74 8.55
CA LEU A 6 15.63 14.66 9.53
C LEU A 6 15.05 16.08 9.41
N LYS A 7 14.94 16.57 8.17
CA LYS A 7 14.41 17.90 7.92
C LYS A 7 12.93 18.04 8.30
N LEU A 8 12.14 16.98 8.08
CA LEU A 8 10.70 16.97 8.33
C LEU A 8 10.40 16.81 9.82
N THR A 9 10.97 15.78 10.44
CA THR A 9 10.68 15.37 11.83
C THR A 9 11.54 16.07 12.87
N LYS A 10 12.64 16.72 12.45
CA LYS A 10 13.69 17.28 13.31
C LYS A 10 14.38 16.26 14.24
N ILE A 11 14.08 14.95 14.10
CA ILE A 11 14.67 13.87 14.89
C ILE A 11 16.15 13.69 14.48
N THR A 12 17.06 13.81 15.43
CA THR A 12 18.49 13.67 15.21
C THR A 12 18.99 12.23 15.48
N GLU A 13 20.25 11.94 15.09
CA GLU A 13 20.85 10.65 15.43
C GLU A 13 21.04 10.45 16.94
N ASN A 14 21.17 11.54 17.71
CA ASN A 14 21.26 11.46 19.17
C ASN A 14 19.92 11.09 19.78
N ASP A 15 18.81 11.69 19.29
CA ASP A 15 17.47 11.33 19.75
C ASP A 15 17.19 9.85 19.51
N LEU A 16 17.71 9.28 18.41
CA LEU A 16 17.55 7.85 18.11
C LEU A 16 18.35 6.95 19.06
N LYS A 17 19.50 7.41 19.59
CA LYS A 17 20.28 6.62 20.56
C LYS A 17 19.57 6.51 21.90
N ASP A 18 18.86 7.54 22.29
CA ASP A 18 18.10 7.60 23.54
C ASP A 18 16.68 7.03 23.37
N GLY A 19 16.32 6.63 22.14
CA GLY A 19 15.03 6.06 21.78
C GLY A 19 14.80 4.68 22.42
N MET A 20 13.54 4.39 22.72
CA MET A 20 13.11 3.06 23.17
C MET A 20 13.24 2.03 22.04
N GLU A 21 13.65 0.81 22.37
CA GLU A 21 13.66 -0.32 21.45
C GLU A 21 12.25 -0.54 20.86
N PHE A 22 12.18 -0.78 19.54
CA PHE A 22 10.92 -0.86 18.81
C PHE A 22 9.92 -1.86 19.42
N TYR A 23 10.38 -3.04 19.83
CA TYR A 23 9.51 -4.05 20.43
C TYR A 23 8.88 -3.58 21.74
N ARG A 24 9.63 -2.87 22.61
CA ARG A 24 9.09 -2.30 23.86
C ARG A 24 8.08 -1.20 23.59
N ALA A 25 8.36 -0.36 22.59
CA ALA A 25 7.42 0.67 22.18
C ALA A 25 6.09 0.05 21.72
N ILE A 26 6.12 -1.03 20.96
CA ILE A 26 4.91 -1.73 20.51
C ILE A 26 4.15 -2.39 21.65
N GLU A 27 4.85 -3.06 22.57
CA GLU A 27 4.19 -3.66 23.75
C GLU A 27 3.50 -2.62 24.63
N ASN A 28 4.19 -1.51 24.91
CA ASN A 28 3.64 -0.40 25.64
C ASN A 28 2.43 0.22 24.93
N PHE A 29 2.53 0.40 23.62
CA PHE A 29 1.45 0.93 22.80
C PHE A 29 0.23 0.01 22.81
N LYS A 30 0.41 -1.30 22.61
CA LYS A 30 -0.69 -2.29 22.68
C LYS A 30 -1.36 -2.28 24.06
N SER A 31 -0.56 -2.25 25.12
CA SER A 31 -1.07 -2.19 26.49
C SER A 31 -1.88 -0.91 26.74
N TRP A 32 -1.41 0.22 26.22
CA TRP A 32 -2.11 1.51 26.32
C TRP A 32 -3.42 1.53 25.53
N CYS A 33 -3.42 0.92 24.31
CA CYS A 33 -4.62 0.85 23.46
C CYS A 33 -5.74 -0.02 24.05
N GLY A 34 -5.41 -1.02 24.88
CA GLY A 34 -6.39 -1.99 25.39
C GLY A 34 -6.76 -3.09 24.37
N GLU A 35 -7.82 -3.85 24.68
CA GLU A 35 -8.16 -5.08 23.94
C GLU A 35 -8.80 -4.86 22.55
N LYS A 36 -9.57 -3.79 22.40
CA LYS A 36 -10.34 -3.53 21.14
C LYS A 36 -10.21 -2.07 20.71
N PRO A 37 -8.99 -1.64 20.34
CA PRO A 37 -8.79 -0.27 19.92
C PRO A 37 -9.45 -0.01 18.56
N LEU A 38 -9.95 1.21 18.37
CA LEU A 38 -10.28 1.77 17.09
C LEU A 38 -9.28 2.88 16.79
N PHE A 39 -8.55 2.74 15.69
CA PHE A 39 -7.60 3.74 15.27
C PHE A 39 -8.25 4.73 14.30
N ILE A 40 -7.98 6.00 14.51
CA ILE A 40 -8.38 7.07 13.60
C ILE A 40 -7.11 7.72 13.09
N THR A 41 -6.95 7.77 11.77
CA THR A 41 -5.77 8.37 11.13
C THR A 41 -6.19 9.53 10.23
N TRP A 42 -5.24 10.41 9.90
CA TRP A 42 -5.42 11.43 8.88
C TRP A 42 -4.74 10.97 7.59
N GLY A 43 -5.48 10.23 6.78
CA GLY A 43 -5.01 9.65 5.52
C GLY A 43 -4.82 8.13 5.58
N PRO A 44 -4.57 7.51 4.42
CA PRO A 44 -4.61 6.05 4.26
C PRO A 44 -3.31 5.33 4.61
N ASP A 45 -2.20 6.04 4.87
CA ASP A 45 -0.87 5.43 4.85
C ASP A 45 -0.40 4.90 6.20
N ASP A 46 -0.83 5.47 7.33
CA ASP A 46 -0.29 5.18 8.67
C ASP A 46 -0.47 3.72 9.08
N VAL A 47 -1.70 3.20 8.98
CA VAL A 47 -1.98 1.81 9.37
C VAL A 47 -1.26 0.80 8.48
N PRO A 48 -1.27 0.91 7.14
CA PRO A 48 -0.46 0.05 6.27
C PRO A 48 1.04 0.14 6.54
N MET A 49 1.58 1.31 6.83
CA MET A 49 2.99 1.48 7.20
C MET A 49 3.30 0.77 8.52
N PHE A 50 2.45 0.92 9.52
CA PHE A 50 2.62 0.27 10.81
C PHE A 50 2.55 -1.26 10.67
N LYS A 51 1.54 -1.79 9.98
CA LYS A 51 1.45 -3.22 9.66
C LYS A 51 2.70 -3.74 8.94
N ASN A 52 3.24 -2.98 7.99
CA ASN A 52 4.47 -3.37 7.29
C ASN A 52 5.69 -3.44 8.22
N ASN A 53 5.81 -2.51 9.16
CA ASN A 53 6.89 -2.56 10.17
C ASN A 53 6.76 -3.80 11.05
N LEU A 54 5.56 -4.13 11.53
CA LEU A 54 5.34 -5.33 12.35
C LEU A 54 5.64 -6.63 11.57
N ARG A 55 5.25 -6.69 10.28
CA ARG A 55 5.59 -7.83 9.39
C ARG A 55 7.09 -8.06 9.22
N MET A 56 7.91 -7.01 9.27
CA MET A 56 9.39 -7.16 9.19
C MET A 56 9.97 -7.96 10.35
N TYR A 57 9.24 -8.06 11.45
CA TYR A 57 9.61 -8.79 12.66
C TYR A 57 8.74 -10.03 12.91
N ASP A 58 7.91 -10.44 11.94
CA ASP A 58 6.94 -11.53 12.04
C ASP A 58 5.98 -11.37 13.25
N TRP A 59 5.62 -10.14 13.59
CA TRP A 59 4.72 -9.82 14.70
C TRP A 59 3.28 -9.72 14.27
N ASP A 60 2.37 -10.09 15.21
CA ASP A 60 0.94 -9.94 15.03
C ASP A 60 0.54 -8.47 14.93
N PHE A 61 -0.24 -8.15 13.91
CA PHE A 61 -0.81 -6.83 13.65
C PHE A 61 -2.34 -6.82 13.63
N SER A 62 -2.98 -7.89 14.10
CA SER A 62 -4.45 -8.03 14.11
C SER A 62 -5.14 -6.93 14.92
N PHE A 63 -4.49 -6.39 15.94
CA PHE A 63 -5.00 -5.26 16.72
C PHE A 63 -5.18 -3.97 15.90
N LEU A 64 -4.54 -3.85 14.73
CA LEU A 64 -4.66 -2.72 13.81
C LEU A 64 -5.78 -2.91 12.76
N ASN A 65 -6.63 -3.91 12.89
CA ASN A 65 -7.68 -4.18 11.88
C ASN A 65 -8.89 -3.25 11.99
N SER A 66 -9.12 -2.65 13.17
CA SER A 66 -10.20 -1.67 13.37
C SER A 66 -9.64 -0.26 13.24
N TYR A 67 -9.84 0.35 12.08
CA TYR A 67 -9.40 1.73 11.83
C TYR A 67 -10.29 2.45 10.84
N CYS A 68 -10.26 3.79 10.87
CA CYS A 68 -10.86 4.63 9.84
C CYS A 68 -9.94 5.80 9.49
N ASP A 69 -10.13 6.31 8.28
CA ASP A 69 -9.44 7.47 7.74
C ASP A 69 -10.35 8.70 7.87
N ALA A 70 -10.03 9.56 8.84
CA ALA A 70 -10.78 10.79 9.10
C ALA A 70 -10.70 11.79 7.93
N GLN A 71 -9.63 11.76 7.13
CA GLN A 71 -9.50 12.60 5.94
C GLN A 71 -10.60 12.28 4.91
N GLN A 72 -10.93 10.99 4.70
CA GLN A 72 -12.02 10.60 3.81
C GLN A 72 -13.38 11.01 4.36
N ILE A 73 -13.58 10.92 5.69
CA ILE A 73 -14.82 11.35 6.33
C ILE A 73 -14.97 12.85 6.19
N PHE A 74 -13.90 13.62 6.43
CA PHE A 74 -13.87 15.07 6.26
C PHE A 74 -14.18 15.49 4.82
N ASP A 75 -13.57 14.84 3.82
CA ASP A 75 -13.86 15.14 2.43
C ASP A 75 -15.33 14.91 2.08
N LYS A 76 -15.91 13.80 2.55
CA LYS A 76 -17.31 13.47 2.30
C LYS A 76 -18.31 14.42 2.97
N GLN A 77 -18.03 14.86 4.19
CA GLN A 77 -18.96 15.63 5.01
C GLN A 77 -18.80 17.14 4.87
N ILE A 78 -17.58 17.63 4.59
CA ILE A 78 -17.25 19.06 4.63
C ILE A 78 -16.67 19.57 3.33
N ALA A 79 -15.55 18.98 2.85
CA ALA A 79 -14.80 19.59 1.76
C ALA A 79 -15.37 19.29 0.37
N HIS A 80 -15.88 18.07 0.12
CA HIS A 80 -16.46 17.62 -1.16
C HIS A 80 -15.55 17.77 -2.37
N GLU A 81 -14.22 17.69 -2.17
CA GLU A 81 -13.24 17.93 -3.22
C GLU A 81 -12.76 16.66 -3.95
N ASN A 82 -13.10 15.46 -3.43
CA ASN A 82 -12.65 14.16 -3.95
C ASN A 82 -11.13 14.04 -4.10
N ARG A 83 -10.38 14.68 -3.21
CA ARG A 83 -8.92 14.65 -3.15
C ARG A 83 -8.43 14.56 -1.71
N GLN A 84 -7.18 14.19 -1.53
CA GLN A 84 -6.55 14.24 -0.22
C GLN A 84 -6.31 15.69 0.21
N ILE A 85 -6.84 16.05 1.38
CA ILE A 85 -6.69 17.37 1.99
C ILE A 85 -5.71 17.26 3.15
N SER A 86 -4.68 18.11 3.20
CA SER A 86 -3.74 18.09 4.33
C SER A 86 -4.45 18.41 5.65
N LEU A 87 -3.89 17.93 6.76
CA LEU A 87 -4.44 18.22 8.09
C LEU A 87 -4.47 19.74 8.35
N SER A 88 -3.38 20.44 8.01
CA SER A 88 -3.31 21.91 8.11
C SER A 88 -4.41 22.61 7.31
N ALA A 89 -4.68 22.17 6.08
CA ALA A 89 -5.75 22.76 5.27
C ALA A 89 -7.14 22.49 5.88
N ALA A 90 -7.36 21.31 6.47
CA ALA A 90 -8.60 21.00 7.17
C ALA A 90 -8.79 21.85 8.43
N MET A 91 -7.73 22.03 9.22
CA MET A 91 -7.74 22.93 10.39
C MET A 91 -8.09 24.38 9.97
N GLU A 92 -7.45 24.88 8.89
CA GLU A 92 -7.73 26.22 8.35
C GLU A 92 -9.20 26.34 7.89
N MET A 93 -9.72 25.35 7.16
CA MET A 93 -11.13 25.34 6.70
C MET A 93 -12.13 25.40 7.86
N LEU A 94 -11.78 24.84 9.01
CA LEU A 94 -12.61 24.81 10.20
C LEU A 94 -12.40 26.03 11.12
N GLY A 95 -11.38 26.83 10.85
CA GLY A 95 -10.99 27.95 11.72
C GLY A 95 -10.38 27.51 13.06
N GLU A 96 -9.84 26.29 13.11
CA GLU A 96 -9.15 25.74 14.28
C GLU A 96 -7.69 26.21 14.32
N GLU A 97 -7.17 26.41 15.54
CA GLU A 97 -5.76 26.74 15.75
C GLU A 97 -4.90 25.47 15.63
N GLU A 98 -4.00 25.46 14.64
CA GLU A 98 -3.13 24.30 14.37
C GLU A 98 -1.96 24.29 15.37
N LEU A 99 -1.73 23.15 16.02
CA LEU A 99 -0.51 22.88 16.77
C LEU A 99 0.65 22.61 15.80
N GLU A 100 1.90 22.70 16.28
CA GLU A 100 3.09 22.50 15.45
C GLU A 100 3.03 21.21 14.63
N ALA A 101 2.98 21.33 13.31
CA ALA A 101 2.91 20.21 12.38
C ALA A 101 4.19 19.35 12.42
N HIS A 102 4.06 18.06 12.09
CA HIS A 102 5.14 17.06 12.05
C HIS A 102 5.68 16.63 13.42
N ASP A 103 4.99 16.99 14.49
CA ASP A 103 5.08 16.34 15.79
C ASP A 103 3.93 15.32 15.91
N ALA A 104 4.24 14.06 16.21
CA ALA A 104 3.25 12.99 16.19
C ALA A 104 2.09 13.20 17.19
N LEU A 105 2.36 13.80 18.36
CA LEU A 105 1.32 14.11 19.34
C LEU A 105 0.45 15.27 18.86
N HIS A 106 1.07 16.32 18.32
CA HIS A 106 0.36 17.49 17.80
C HIS A 106 -0.50 17.10 16.59
N ASP A 107 0.00 16.29 15.66
CA ASP A 107 -0.77 15.79 14.52
C ASP A 107 -1.98 14.95 14.99
N ALA A 108 -1.81 14.13 16.03
CA ALA A 108 -2.93 13.39 16.63
C ALA A 108 -3.96 14.34 17.28
N LEU A 109 -3.53 15.37 18.01
CA LEU A 109 -4.41 16.36 18.63
C LEU A 109 -5.13 17.23 17.58
N ASN A 110 -4.44 17.65 16.53
CA ASN A 110 -5.04 18.34 15.37
C ASN A 110 -6.10 17.45 14.70
N THR A 111 -5.82 16.16 14.52
CA THR A 111 -6.80 15.20 14.00
C THR A 111 -8.03 15.09 14.89
N VAL A 112 -7.86 15.04 16.22
CA VAL A 112 -8.97 15.06 17.19
C VAL A 112 -9.78 16.36 17.09
N ALA A 113 -9.13 17.50 16.90
CA ALA A 113 -9.82 18.78 16.72
C ALA A 113 -10.73 18.74 15.50
N VAL A 114 -10.23 18.27 14.35
CA VAL A 114 -11.05 18.10 13.14
C VAL A 114 -12.19 17.11 13.38
N CYS A 115 -11.95 15.97 14.03
CA CYS A 115 -12.97 14.96 14.28
C CYS A 115 -14.16 15.47 15.10
N LYS A 116 -13.98 16.50 15.94
CA LYS A 116 -15.09 17.11 16.70
C LYS A 116 -16.12 17.81 15.82
N HIS A 117 -15.76 18.17 14.60
CA HIS A 117 -16.65 18.79 13.61
C HIS A 117 -17.34 17.78 12.70
N LEU A 118 -17.02 16.48 12.84
CA LEU A 118 -17.54 15.41 12.00
C LEU A 118 -18.58 14.55 12.72
N ASP A 119 -19.59 14.08 11.97
CA ASP A 119 -20.37 12.93 12.43
C ASP A 119 -19.52 11.65 12.25
N MET A 120 -18.68 11.39 13.26
CA MET A 120 -17.80 10.22 13.23
C MET A 120 -18.57 8.91 13.24
N ALA A 121 -19.76 8.85 13.84
CA ALA A 121 -20.56 7.62 13.88
C ALA A 121 -21.09 7.26 12.48
N ALA A 122 -21.66 8.22 11.78
CA ALA A 122 -22.10 8.03 10.39
C ALA A 122 -20.90 7.78 9.47
N GLY A 123 -19.82 8.57 9.61
CA GLY A 123 -18.61 8.42 8.81
C GLY A 123 -17.96 7.04 8.93
N MET A 124 -17.84 6.51 10.13
CA MET A 124 -17.29 5.17 10.38
C MET A 124 -18.22 4.05 9.86
N ALA A 125 -19.54 4.22 9.94
CA ALA A 125 -20.49 3.23 9.39
C ALA A 125 -20.37 3.10 7.86
N GLU A 126 -20.02 4.18 7.18
CA GLU A 126 -19.82 4.21 5.72
C GLU A 126 -18.40 3.92 5.28
N TYR A 127 -17.43 3.99 6.19
CA TYR A 127 -16.02 3.82 5.86
C TYR A 127 -15.72 2.40 5.45
N LYS A 128 -15.05 2.27 4.31
CA LYS A 128 -14.50 1.00 3.84
C LYS A 128 -12.99 1.14 3.76
N PRO A 129 -12.25 0.36 4.57
CA PRO A 129 -10.80 0.39 4.49
C PRO A 129 -10.32 0.01 3.09
N PRO A 130 -9.25 0.61 2.60
CA PRO A 130 -8.71 0.25 1.30
C PRO A 130 -8.29 -1.21 1.28
N PHE A 131 -8.55 -1.85 0.14
CA PHE A 131 -8.11 -3.23 -0.06
C PHE A 131 -6.58 -3.31 -0.15
N VAL A 132 -5.95 -4.04 0.78
CA VAL A 132 -4.50 -4.18 0.88
C VAL A 132 -4.11 -5.63 0.62
N ILE A 133 -3.55 -5.91 -0.56
CA ILE A 133 -3.11 -7.26 -0.95
C ILE A 133 -2.12 -7.85 0.05
N ASP A 134 -1.27 -7.02 0.67
CA ASP A 134 -0.27 -7.50 1.64
C ASP A 134 -0.89 -8.02 2.95
N ASP A 135 -2.19 -7.77 3.21
CA ASP A 135 -2.94 -8.31 4.34
C ASP A 135 -3.46 -9.73 4.09
N LEU A 136 -3.46 -10.17 2.84
CA LEU A 136 -3.92 -11.51 2.48
C LEU A 136 -2.85 -12.58 2.72
N PRO A 137 -3.25 -13.80 3.08
CA PRO A 137 -2.33 -14.94 3.19
C PRO A 137 -1.72 -15.26 1.82
N ARG A 138 -0.39 -15.32 1.77
CA ARG A 138 0.35 -15.75 0.59
C ARG A 138 0.50 -17.26 0.62
N ILE A 139 0.22 -17.92 -0.52
CA ILE A 139 0.47 -19.34 -0.66
C ILE A 139 1.91 -19.64 -1.10
N GLU A 140 2.55 -18.69 -1.79
CA GLU A 140 3.95 -18.82 -2.20
C GLU A 140 4.60 -17.44 -2.35
N SER A 141 5.90 -17.37 -2.06
CA SER A 141 6.73 -16.18 -2.31
C SER A 141 8.11 -16.64 -2.77
N VAL A 142 8.54 -16.19 -3.95
CA VAL A 142 9.85 -16.53 -4.53
C VAL A 142 10.56 -15.27 -4.97
N ASP A 143 11.81 -15.14 -4.54
CA ASP A 143 12.67 -14.03 -4.94
C ASP A 143 13.69 -14.48 -5.99
N PHE A 144 13.85 -13.65 -7.02
CA PHE A 144 14.82 -13.82 -8.09
C PHE A 144 15.74 -12.62 -8.11
N THR A 145 17.04 -12.85 -8.22
CA THR A 145 18.02 -11.77 -8.40
C THR A 145 18.57 -11.81 -9.82
N PHE A 146 18.62 -10.65 -10.47
CA PHE A 146 19.13 -10.44 -11.80
C PHE A 146 20.22 -9.37 -11.79
N LEU A 147 21.20 -9.53 -12.68
CA LEU A 147 22.30 -8.55 -12.80
C LEU A 147 21.85 -7.29 -13.55
N THR A 148 20.96 -7.44 -14.54
CA THR A 148 20.46 -6.33 -15.34
C THR A 148 18.95 -6.44 -15.58
N ILE A 149 18.34 -5.33 -16.03
CA ILE A 149 16.93 -5.30 -16.48
C ILE A 149 16.72 -6.24 -17.68
N ASP A 150 17.71 -6.33 -18.56
CA ASP A 150 17.62 -7.17 -19.76
C ASP A 150 17.67 -8.66 -19.42
N ASP A 151 18.48 -9.06 -18.43
CA ASP A 151 18.48 -10.43 -17.91
C ASP A 151 17.12 -10.78 -17.30
N MET A 152 16.53 -9.87 -16.52
CA MET A 152 15.19 -10.03 -15.98
C MET A 152 14.15 -10.23 -17.07
N LYS A 153 14.14 -9.36 -18.11
CA LYS A 153 13.17 -9.43 -19.22
C LYS A 153 13.30 -10.72 -20.03
N LYS A 154 14.51 -11.23 -20.24
CA LYS A 154 14.79 -12.45 -20.97
C LYS A 154 14.59 -13.72 -20.15
N SER A 155 14.44 -13.61 -18.83
CA SER A 155 14.36 -14.74 -17.92
C SER A 155 13.14 -15.62 -18.20
N LYS A 156 13.38 -16.91 -18.40
CA LYS A 156 12.32 -17.93 -18.47
C LYS A 156 11.72 -18.26 -17.08
N LYS A 157 12.42 -17.90 -15.97
CA LYS A 157 11.97 -18.15 -14.60
C LYS A 157 10.68 -17.38 -14.27
N LEU A 158 10.50 -16.19 -14.84
CA LEU A 158 9.30 -15.38 -14.66
C LEU A 158 8.13 -15.77 -15.60
N LYS A 159 8.35 -16.73 -16.49
CA LYS A 159 7.34 -17.20 -17.46
C LYS A 159 6.84 -18.60 -17.15
N LYS A 160 7.60 -19.38 -16.39
CA LYS A 160 7.27 -20.75 -16.01
C LYS A 160 6.99 -20.81 -14.53
N PHE A 161 5.77 -21.09 -14.20
CA PHE A 161 5.31 -21.25 -12.82
C PHE A 161 4.56 -22.57 -12.71
N VAL A 162 4.64 -23.22 -11.56
CA VAL A 162 3.85 -24.42 -11.25
C VAL A 162 2.82 -24.07 -10.20
N CYS A 163 1.63 -24.61 -10.34
CA CYS A 163 0.54 -24.38 -9.39
C CYS A 163 0.88 -24.95 -8.02
N PRO A 164 0.86 -24.14 -6.94
CA PRO A 164 1.19 -24.65 -5.59
C PRO A 164 0.23 -25.72 -5.10
N HIS A 165 -1.00 -25.76 -5.63
CA HIS A 165 -2.00 -26.75 -5.21
C HIS A 165 -1.86 -28.13 -5.89
N CYS A 166 -1.43 -28.15 -7.17
CA CYS A 166 -1.44 -29.41 -7.94
C CYS A 166 -0.14 -29.71 -8.68
N GLY A 167 0.89 -28.87 -8.58
CA GLY A 167 2.19 -29.05 -9.25
C GLY A 167 2.16 -28.94 -10.77
N ARG A 168 1.01 -28.67 -11.41
CA ARG A 168 0.90 -28.56 -12.87
C ARG A 168 1.40 -27.19 -13.35
N PRO A 169 1.95 -27.10 -14.56
CA PRO A 169 2.35 -25.81 -15.13
C PRO A 169 1.18 -24.84 -15.19
N VAL A 170 1.45 -23.58 -14.86
CA VAL A 170 0.53 -22.45 -14.99
C VAL A 170 0.99 -21.61 -16.18
N GLU A 171 0.09 -21.37 -17.11
CA GLU A 171 0.34 -20.47 -18.23
C GLU A 171 -0.07 -19.06 -17.85
N ILE A 172 0.90 -18.15 -17.82
CA ILE A 172 0.67 -16.75 -17.55
C ILE A 172 0.52 -16.03 -18.88
N THR A 173 -0.70 -15.76 -19.27
CA THR A 173 -1.05 -15.15 -20.56
C THR A 173 -0.76 -13.66 -20.61
N GLU A 174 -0.93 -12.95 -19.49
CA GLU A 174 -0.71 -11.51 -19.42
C GLU A 174 -0.12 -11.07 -18.07
N TRP A 175 0.67 -9.99 -18.12
CA TRP A 175 1.09 -9.21 -16.98
C TRP A 175 0.66 -7.77 -17.15
N ILE A 176 -0.23 -7.27 -16.31
CA ILE A 176 -0.63 -5.86 -16.31
C ILE A 176 0.24 -5.04 -15.35
N SER A 177 0.68 -3.86 -15.83
CA SER A 177 1.48 -2.94 -15.02
C SER A 177 0.57 -2.08 -14.13
N VAL A 178 0.76 -2.16 -12.82
CA VAL A 178 0.00 -1.38 -11.82
C VAL A 178 0.86 -0.33 -11.13
N GLY A 179 2.05 -0.09 -11.66
CA GLY A 179 3.01 0.90 -11.18
C GLY A 179 4.35 0.71 -11.88
N LYS A 180 5.32 1.56 -11.53
CA LYS A 180 6.65 1.56 -12.17
C LYS A 180 7.33 0.18 -12.08
N ASP A 181 7.25 -0.44 -10.91
CA ASP A 181 8.00 -1.66 -10.58
C ASP A 181 7.07 -2.80 -10.12
N LYS A 182 5.78 -2.70 -10.41
CA LYS A 182 4.77 -3.68 -10.00
C LYS A 182 3.95 -4.17 -11.17
N LYS A 183 3.77 -5.49 -11.24
CA LYS A 183 2.87 -6.14 -12.21
C LYS A 183 2.00 -7.16 -11.51
N ILE A 184 0.80 -7.38 -12.04
CA ILE A 184 -0.14 -8.38 -11.56
C ILE A 184 -0.63 -9.26 -12.71
N SER A 185 -1.05 -10.48 -12.37
CA SER A 185 -1.65 -11.44 -13.30
C SER A 185 -2.67 -12.29 -12.56
N ALA A 186 -3.66 -12.80 -13.28
CA ALA A 186 -4.73 -13.65 -12.75
C ALA A 186 -4.82 -14.97 -13.54
N PRO A 187 -3.80 -15.83 -13.49
CA PRO A 187 -3.80 -17.06 -14.25
C PRO A 187 -4.69 -18.14 -13.64
N VAL A 188 -5.16 -19.04 -14.49
CA VAL A 188 -5.86 -20.26 -14.10
C VAL A 188 -5.01 -21.46 -14.52
N CYS A 189 -4.74 -22.38 -13.59
CA CYS A 189 -4.01 -23.59 -13.94
C CYS A 189 -4.90 -24.59 -14.69
N ARG A 190 -4.29 -25.59 -15.35
CA ARG A 190 -5.02 -26.63 -16.11
C ARG A 190 -6.01 -27.46 -15.25
N SER A 191 -5.85 -27.44 -13.94
CA SER A 191 -6.78 -28.10 -12.99
C SER A 191 -7.89 -27.17 -12.50
N GLY A 192 -7.97 -25.93 -12.99
CA GLY A 192 -9.00 -24.96 -12.61
C GLY A 192 -8.68 -24.12 -11.38
N HIS A 193 -7.51 -24.28 -10.74
CA HIS A 193 -7.14 -23.40 -9.61
C HIS A 193 -6.89 -21.98 -10.13
N LYS A 194 -7.64 -21.04 -9.58
CA LYS A 194 -7.51 -19.61 -9.91
C LYS A 194 -6.50 -18.97 -8.95
N LEU A 195 -5.50 -18.30 -9.50
CA LEU A 195 -4.43 -17.71 -8.74
C LEU A 195 -4.36 -16.20 -9.02
N PHE A 196 -3.95 -15.45 -8.02
CA PHE A 196 -3.53 -14.07 -8.20
C PHE A 196 -2.02 -13.99 -7.98
N MET A 197 -1.31 -13.37 -8.92
CA MET A 197 0.14 -13.27 -8.89
C MET A 197 0.58 -11.80 -8.93
N ARG A 198 1.55 -11.44 -8.09
CA ARG A 198 2.12 -10.10 -8.03
C ARG A 198 3.63 -10.15 -8.14
N LEU A 199 4.18 -9.40 -9.10
CA LEU A 199 5.61 -9.14 -9.21
C LEU A 199 5.93 -7.76 -8.65
N LYS A 200 6.95 -7.70 -7.79
CA LYS A 200 7.56 -6.44 -7.32
C LYS A 200 9.04 -6.47 -7.68
N ALA A 201 9.51 -5.50 -8.47
CA ALA A 201 10.93 -5.34 -8.77
C ALA A 201 11.53 -4.24 -7.89
N ARG A 202 12.74 -4.47 -7.35
CA ARG A 202 13.49 -3.49 -6.56
C ARG A 202 14.93 -3.47 -7.04
N LYS A 203 15.49 -2.28 -7.24
CA LYS A 203 16.94 -2.13 -7.34
C LYS A 203 17.55 -2.29 -5.95
N ILE A 204 18.61 -3.09 -5.87
CA ILE A 204 19.45 -3.23 -4.67
C ILE A 204 20.83 -2.66 -4.98
N GLN A 205 21.73 -2.70 -4.00
CA GLN A 205 23.12 -2.26 -4.18
C GLN A 205 23.76 -2.96 -5.40
N ASP A 206 24.72 -2.30 -6.04
CA ASP A 206 25.42 -2.76 -7.26
C ASP A 206 24.54 -2.95 -8.50
N GLU A 207 23.50 -2.12 -8.66
CA GLU A 207 22.57 -2.14 -9.82
C GLU A 207 21.80 -3.45 -10.01
N LYS A 208 21.96 -4.43 -9.15
CA LYS A 208 21.20 -5.68 -9.20
C LYS A 208 19.71 -5.43 -8.97
N ILE A 209 18.90 -6.29 -9.57
CA ILE A 209 17.44 -6.21 -9.46
C ILE A 209 16.92 -7.46 -8.78
N THR A 210 16.25 -7.28 -7.66
CA THR A 210 15.47 -8.35 -7.04
C THR A 210 14.03 -8.25 -7.50
N VAL A 211 13.48 -9.37 -7.95
CA VAL A 211 12.07 -9.51 -8.32
C VAL A 211 11.42 -10.50 -7.37
N SER A 212 10.48 -10.02 -6.59
CA SER A 212 9.66 -10.84 -5.70
C SER A 212 8.37 -11.24 -6.43
N LEU A 213 8.17 -12.53 -6.61
CA LEU A 213 6.93 -13.12 -7.09
C LEU A 213 6.13 -13.60 -5.89
N GLN A 214 4.95 -13.05 -5.70
CA GLN A 214 4.01 -13.41 -4.63
C GLN A 214 2.77 -14.02 -5.26
N VAL A 215 2.29 -15.13 -4.69
CA VAL A 215 1.15 -15.88 -5.17
C VAL A 215 0.10 -16.00 -4.09
N TYR A 216 -1.14 -15.81 -4.46
CA TYR A 216 -2.33 -15.84 -3.59
C TYR A 216 -3.40 -16.70 -4.25
N ASP A 217 -4.28 -17.30 -3.46
CA ASP A 217 -5.54 -17.81 -3.97
C ASP A 217 -6.40 -16.65 -4.46
N MET A 218 -7.09 -16.84 -5.58
CA MET A 218 -8.01 -15.85 -6.08
C MET A 218 -9.24 -15.76 -5.17
N THR A 219 -9.48 -14.59 -4.63
CA THR A 219 -10.71 -14.23 -3.91
C THR A 219 -11.53 -13.26 -4.76
N ASP A 220 -12.80 -13.04 -4.38
CA ASP A 220 -13.64 -12.07 -5.09
C ASP A 220 -13.04 -10.65 -5.01
N ASP A 221 -12.45 -10.27 -3.88
CA ASP A 221 -11.77 -8.97 -3.73
C ASP A 221 -10.56 -8.85 -4.64
N LEU A 222 -9.76 -9.92 -4.77
CA LEU A 222 -8.61 -9.95 -5.69
C LEU A 222 -9.04 -9.93 -7.15
N GLN A 223 -10.16 -10.61 -7.48
CA GLN A 223 -10.72 -10.58 -8.82
C GLN A 223 -11.21 -9.16 -9.17
N ASN A 224 -11.99 -8.53 -8.29
CA ASN A 224 -12.45 -7.15 -8.47
C ASN A 224 -11.29 -6.18 -8.61
N TYR A 225 -10.26 -6.31 -7.76
CA TYR A 225 -9.05 -5.51 -7.86
C TYR A 225 -8.33 -5.71 -9.20
N PHE A 226 -8.18 -6.97 -9.64
CA PHE A 226 -7.54 -7.28 -10.91
C PHE A 226 -8.29 -6.67 -12.09
N ASP A 227 -9.62 -6.83 -12.13
CA ASP A 227 -10.47 -6.34 -13.20
C ASP A 227 -10.44 -4.81 -13.29
N GLU A 228 -10.54 -4.08 -12.16
CA GLU A 228 -10.37 -2.63 -12.10
C GLU A 228 -8.99 -2.19 -12.66
N LYS A 229 -7.92 -2.83 -12.23
CA LYS A 229 -6.56 -2.46 -12.68
C LYS A 229 -6.33 -2.81 -14.14
N ARG A 230 -6.94 -3.89 -14.62
CA ARG A 230 -6.88 -4.31 -16.02
C ARG A 230 -7.59 -3.31 -16.93
N GLU A 231 -8.79 -2.87 -16.56
CA GLU A 231 -9.53 -1.85 -17.30
C GLU A 231 -8.72 -0.55 -17.41
N ASN A 232 -8.22 -0.05 -16.28
CA ASN A 232 -7.36 1.14 -16.23
C ASN A 232 -6.08 1.00 -17.08
N TYR A 233 -5.48 -0.20 -17.10
CA TYR A 233 -4.31 -0.48 -17.92
C TYR A 233 -4.65 -0.47 -19.41
N MET A 234 -5.77 -1.07 -19.81
CA MET A 234 -6.22 -1.11 -21.22
C MET A 234 -6.49 0.29 -21.75
N VAL A 235 -7.21 1.13 -21.01
CA VAL A 235 -7.46 2.54 -21.37
C VAL A 235 -6.14 3.32 -21.58
N LYS A 236 -5.14 3.12 -20.69
CA LYS A 236 -3.82 3.76 -20.86
C LYS A 236 -3.07 3.23 -22.07
N LEU A 237 -3.14 1.94 -22.34
CA LEU A 237 -2.50 1.30 -23.48
C LEU A 237 -3.08 1.80 -24.82
N GLU A 238 -4.40 1.90 -24.91
CA GLU A 238 -5.08 2.43 -26.08
C GLU A 238 -4.68 3.88 -26.38
N LYS A 239 -4.66 4.74 -25.37
CA LYS A 239 -4.19 6.12 -25.49
C LYS A 239 -2.74 6.19 -25.95
N TYR A 240 -1.87 5.36 -25.40
CA TYR A 240 -0.46 5.30 -25.81
C TYR A 240 -0.30 4.85 -27.27
N LEU A 241 -1.07 3.83 -27.71
CA LEU A 241 -1.03 3.32 -29.08
C LEU A 241 -1.56 4.35 -30.08
N ALA A 242 -2.63 5.09 -29.74
CA ALA A 242 -3.17 6.18 -30.54
C ALA A 242 -2.13 7.26 -30.77
N MET A 243 -1.52 7.79 -29.69
CA MET A 243 -0.46 8.81 -29.79
C MET A 243 0.76 8.35 -30.59
N ARG A 244 1.11 7.06 -30.50
CA ARG A 244 2.23 6.48 -31.26
C ARG A 244 1.92 6.40 -32.75
N ASN A 245 0.68 6.07 -33.11
CA ASN A 245 0.24 6.00 -34.51
C ASN A 245 0.17 7.39 -35.13
N GLU A 246 -0.32 8.41 -34.41
CA GLU A 246 -0.30 9.81 -34.86
C GLU A 246 1.12 10.27 -35.20
N LYS A 247 2.09 10.05 -34.32
CA LYS A 247 3.51 10.39 -34.55
C LYS A 247 4.17 9.65 -35.71
N ARG A 248 3.66 8.44 -36.07
CA ARG A 248 4.15 7.70 -37.26
C ARG A 248 3.57 8.21 -38.57
N ASN A 249 2.39 8.82 -38.52
CA ASN A 249 1.73 9.37 -39.68
C ASN A 249 2.22 10.81 -40.03
N GLU A 250 2.89 11.46 -39.07
CA GLU A 250 3.50 12.80 -39.21
C GLU A 250 4.96 12.76 -39.72
N GLN A 251 5.55 11.57 -39.84
CA GLN A 251 6.91 11.33 -40.43
C GLN A 251 6.83 10.71 -41.81
#